data_fb4dd0b5a3127f6140943e0b6e74857c
#
_entry.id   fb4dd0b5a3127f6140943e0b6e74857c
#
_cell.length_a   1.000
_cell.length_b   1.000
_cell.length_c   1.000
_cell.angle_alpha   90.00
_cell.angle_beta   90.00
_cell.angle_gamma   90.00
#
_symmetry.space_group_name_H-M   'P 1'
#
loop_
_entity.id
_entity.type
_entity.pdbx_description
1 polymer ?
#
loop_
_entity_poly.entity_id
_entity_poly.type
_entity_poly.pdbx_seq_one_letter_code
_entity_poly.pdbx_strand_id
1 'polypeptide(L)'
;MSSRFIEREKPMKRIAGCLKCLAYTLVLSTVAPHGQAQQYPNRAIRMVLPFAAGGGTDTFMRVLVQGMNESPGHTYILDNRPSDGGNVSLAFVAKADPDGYTIAVSTPIIAVNPILYPRVQYRSGDFSAISLLGRAPALIVMNPQVPARNVAELIRLAKSRPGSLSYGAPTGSGPYLAMEMFRAMAEIDVRHIPYKSTTTVAIDMMGGVIDMASMTAPSVIGLVRANKLRAIAQTGETRLAIVADVPTLDEAGLKGFNVTTWYMALGPAKLPAAIANHLNGEFVKALNLPDVRKRSLENGVDEIIGSSAQDASVFLRNESVRWAKVLKPIPE
;
A
#
# COMPACT_ATOMS: atom_id res chain seq x y z
N MET A 1 -3.79 27.33 105.85
CA MET A 1 -3.91 25.94 105.30
C MET A 1 -4.90 25.98 104.16
N SER A 2 -4.40 25.95 102.95
CA SER A 2 -5.23 25.94 101.72
C SER A 2 -4.61 25.01 100.71
N SER A 3 -5.25 23.90 100.44
CA SER A 3 -4.84 22.90 99.48
C SER A 3 -5.37 23.27 98.10
N ARG A 4 -4.48 23.47 97.11
CA ARG A 4 -4.85 23.66 95.69
C ARG A 4 -5.04 22.28 95.07
N PHE A 5 -6.21 22.00 94.52
CA PHE A 5 -6.56 20.93 93.66
C PHE A 5 -6.04 21.28 92.23
N ILE A 6 -5.19 20.47 91.65
CA ILE A 6 -4.80 20.59 90.24
C ILE A 6 -5.63 19.56 89.47
N GLU A 7 -6.55 20.08 88.64
CA GLU A 7 -7.36 19.30 87.73
C GLU A 7 -6.54 18.86 86.51
N ARG A 8 -6.33 17.59 86.39
CA ARG A 8 -5.66 16.99 85.22
C ARG A 8 -6.66 16.83 84.10
N GLU A 9 -6.60 17.69 83.05
CA GLU A 9 -7.34 17.49 81.83
C GLU A 9 -6.81 16.20 81.07
N LYS A 10 -7.81 15.41 80.63
CA LYS A 10 -7.56 14.09 80.00
C LYS A 10 -7.06 14.22 78.55
N PRO A 11 -6.03 13.47 78.10
CA PRO A 11 -5.45 13.56 76.75
C PRO A 11 -6.29 12.93 75.61
N MET A 12 -7.53 12.51 75.89
CA MET A 12 -8.37 11.76 74.94
C MET A 12 -8.97 12.60 73.79
N LYS A 13 -9.09 13.92 73.92
CA LYS A 13 -9.70 14.78 72.87
C LYS A 13 -8.73 15.12 71.73
N ARG A 14 -7.43 15.00 71.88
CA ARG A 14 -6.44 15.25 70.81
C ARG A 14 -6.27 14.11 69.85
N ILE A 15 -6.52 12.86 70.27
CA ILE A 15 -6.37 11.66 69.43
C ILE A 15 -7.55 11.53 68.45
N ALA A 16 -8.76 11.95 68.85
CA ALA A 16 -9.92 11.89 67.98
C ALA A 16 -9.87 12.88 66.81
N GLY A 17 -9.15 14.02 66.94
CA GLY A 17 -8.94 14.98 65.86
C GLY A 17 -7.98 14.47 64.78
N CYS A 18 -6.86 13.79 65.17
CA CYS A 18 -5.92 13.22 64.24
C CYS A 18 -6.48 12.05 63.43
N LEU A 19 -7.34 11.18 64.01
CA LEU A 19 -7.95 10.09 63.29
C LEU A 19 -8.98 10.57 62.21
N LYS A 20 -9.70 11.69 62.49
CA LYS A 20 -10.60 12.28 61.50
C LYS A 20 -9.88 12.95 60.35
N CYS A 21 -8.74 13.58 60.54
CA CYS A 21 -7.92 14.11 59.46
C CYS A 21 -7.25 13.00 58.63
N LEU A 22 -6.82 11.89 59.25
CA LEU A 22 -6.25 10.74 58.53
C LEU A 22 -7.31 9.99 57.64
N ALA A 23 -8.55 9.91 58.13
CA ALA A 23 -9.65 9.32 57.34
C ALA A 23 -10.08 10.19 56.15
N TYR A 24 -10.02 11.53 56.27
CA TYR A 24 -10.29 12.44 55.15
C TYR A 24 -9.20 12.42 54.06
N THR A 25 -7.93 12.24 54.42
CA THR A 25 -6.81 12.12 53.47
C THR A 25 -6.84 10.77 52.74
N LEU A 26 -7.35 9.71 53.36
CA LEU A 26 -7.43 8.39 52.76
C LEU A 26 -8.58 8.27 51.72
N VAL A 27 -9.67 9.06 51.89
CA VAL A 27 -10.83 9.06 50.95
C VAL A 27 -10.54 9.90 49.70
N LEU A 28 -9.65 10.90 49.76
CA LEU A 28 -9.27 11.69 48.58
C LEU A 28 -8.28 10.99 47.64
N SER A 29 -7.62 9.90 48.09
CA SER A 29 -6.61 9.18 47.27
C SER A 29 -7.23 8.15 46.32
N THR A 30 -8.53 7.89 46.35
CA THR A 30 -9.16 6.83 45.53
C THR A 30 -9.93 7.33 44.32
N VAL A 31 -9.96 8.64 44.07
CA VAL A 31 -10.48 9.20 42.81
C VAL A 31 -9.31 9.58 41.93
N ALA A 32 -8.44 8.60 41.60
CA ALA A 32 -7.67 8.70 40.38
C ALA A 32 -8.71 8.75 39.25
N PRO A 33 -8.72 9.78 38.39
CA PRO A 33 -9.53 9.72 37.20
C PRO A 33 -9.06 8.46 36.46
N HIS A 34 -9.94 7.46 36.36
CA HIS A 34 -9.79 6.43 35.37
C HIS A 34 -9.80 7.20 34.06
N GLY A 35 -8.64 7.53 33.52
CA GLY A 35 -8.52 8.02 32.18
C GLY A 35 -9.25 6.97 31.34
N GLN A 36 -10.45 7.27 30.90
CA GLN A 36 -11.10 6.47 29.90
C GLN A 36 -10.11 6.46 28.76
N ALA A 37 -9.42 5.35 28.57
CA ALA A 37 -8.60 5.12 27.38
C ALA A 37 -9.55 5.46 26.23
N GLN A 38 -9.31 6.60 25.56
CA GLN A 38 -10.17 7.06 24.48
C GLN A 38 -10.31 5.90 23.53
N GLN A 39 -11.54 5.41 23.36
CA GLN A 39 -11.80 4.24 22.52
C GLN A 39 -11.31 4.56 21.10
N TYR A 40 -10.25 3.89 20.67
CA TYR A 40 -9.74 4.02 19.31
C TYR A 40 -10.58 3.13 18.37
N PRO A 41 -11.00 3.67 17.19
CA PRO A 41 -10.95 5.06 16.78
C PRO A 41 -12.16 5.87 17.31
N ASN A 42 -11.98 7.16 17.61
CA ASN A 42 -13.04 8.08 18.03
C ASN A 42 -13.25 9.26 17.03
N ARG A 43 -12.50 9.25 15.94
CA ARG A 43 -12.60 10.20 14.82
C ARG A 43 -12.29 9.50 13.51
N ALA A 44 -12.54 10.18 12.38
CA ALA A 44 -12.25 9.64 11.06
C ALA A 44 -10.76 9.31 10.87
N ILE A 45 -10.49 8.15 10.25
CA ILE A 45 -9.16 7.70 9.86
C ILE A 45 -8.91 8.12 8.41
N ARG A 46 -7.84 8.87 8.21
CA ARG A 46 -7.39 9.33 6.89
C ARG A 46 -6.48 8.30 6.25
N MET A 47 -6.87 7.81 5.08
CA MET A 47 -6.06 6.94 4.23
C MET A 47 -5.47 7.74 3.09
N VAL A 48 -4.20 8.06 3.17
CA VAL A 48 -3.46 8.80 2.14
C VAL A 48 -3.10 7.87 1.00
N LEU A 49 -3.56 8.20 -0.21
CA LEU A 49 -3.19 7.54 -1.45
C LEU A 49 -2.23 8.44 -2.23
N PRO A 50 -0.99 7.99 -2.52
CA PRO A 50 -0.02 8.79 -3.27
C PRO A 50 -0.31 8.85 -4.79
N PHE A 51 -1.57 8.67 -5.17
CA PHE A 51 -2.03 8.56 -6.56
C PHE A 51 -3.24 9.45 -6.82
N ALA A 52 -3.43 9.84 -8.09
CA ALA A 52 -4.60 10.58 -8.51
C ALA A 52 -5.89 9.73 -8.38
N ALA A 53 -7.01 10.40 -8.14
CA ALA A 53 -8.32 9.78 -8.16
C ALA A 53 -8.61 9.14 -9.54
N GLY A 54 -9.37 8.04 -9.56
CA GLY A 54 -9.76 7.31 -10.76
C GLY A 54 -8.70 6.33 -11.30
N GLY A 55 -7.51 6.27 -10.69
CA GLY A 55 -6.52 5.23 -11.01
C GLY A 55 -6.87 3.88 -10.36
N GLY A 56 -6.19 2.80 -10.77
CA GLY A 56 -6.47 1.44 -10.28
C GLY A 56 -6.40 1.31 -8.75
N THR A 57 -5.41 1.94 -8.11
CA THR A 57 -5.30 1.97 -6.64
C THR A 57 -6.50 2.67 -5.99
N ASP A 58 -6.90 3.84 -6.53
CA ASP A 58 -8.05 4.59 -6.02
C ASP A 58 -9.34 3.80 -6.17
N THR A 59 -9.56 3.18 -7.33
CA THR A 59 -10.74 2.36 -7.61
C THR A 59 -10.85 1.19 -6.65
N PHE A 60 -9.77 0.44 -6.44
CA PHE A 60 -9.73 -0.67 -5.47
C PHE A 60 -9.99 -0.17 -4.04
N MET A 61 -9.34 0.92 -3.64
CA MET A 61 -9.52 1.44 -2.28
C MET A 61 -10.89 2.04 -2.03
N ARG A 62 -11.58 2.60 -3.04
CA ARG A 62 -12.97 3.04 -2.90
C ARG A 62 -13.91 1.86 -2.62
N VAL A 63 -13.73 0.74 -3.31
CA VAL A 63 -14.50 -0.49 -3.06
C VAL A 63 -14.26 -0.95 -1.62
N LEU A 64 -13.01 -1.02 -1.18
CA LEU A 64 -12.65 -1.50 0.14
C LEU A 64 -13.16 -0.56 1.25
N VAL A 65 -12.93 0.75 1.12
CA VAL A 65 -13.37 1.75 2.10
C VAL A 65 -14.89 1.84 2.20
N GLN A 66 -15.61 1.64 1.10
CA GLN A 66 -17.07 1.52 1.15
C GLN A 66 -17.47 0.35 2.04
N GLY A 67 -16.91 -0.85 1.85
CA GLY A 67 -17.17 -2.00 2.72
C GLY A 67 -16.76 -1.78 4.18
N MET A 68 -15.63 -1.09 4.43
CA MET A 68 -15.22 -0.73 5.79
C MET A 68 -16.21 0.21 6.47
N ASN A 69 -16.76 1.18 5.74
CA ASN A 69 -17.71 2.18 6.27
C ASN A 69 -19.15 1.62 6.44
N GLU A 70 -19.45 0.43 5.92
CA GLU A 70 -20.71 -0.27 6.22
C GLU A 70 -20.79 -0.78 7.67
N SER A 71 -19.63 -0.93 8.33
CA SER A 71 -19.58 -1.27 9.75
C SER A 71 -19.83 -0.02 10.61
N PRO A 72 -20.82 -0.02 11.52
CA PRO A 72 -21.09 1.13 12.38
C PRO A 72 -19.91 1.41 13.32
N GLY A 73 -19.66 2.69 13.57
CA GLY A 73 -18.73 3.17 14.59
C GLY A 73 -17.41 3.74 14.06
N HIS A 74 -17.05 3.52 12.80
CA HIS A 74 -15.80 4.03 12.23
C HIS A 74 -16.03 4.72 10.90
N THR A 75 -15.23 5.75 10.62
CA THR A 75 -15.25 6.47 9.35
C THR A 75 -13.85 6.47 8.75
N TYR A 76 -13.73 5.97 7.53
CA TYR A 76 -12.50 5.96 6.75
C TYR A 76 -12.64 6.91 5.57
N ILE A 77 -11.65 7.78 5.39
CA ILE A 77 -11.65 8.81 4.34
C ILE A 77 -10.44 8.60 3.44
N LEU A 78 -10.67 8.47 2.13
CA LEU A 78 -9.60 8.47 1.14
C LEU A 78 -9.13 9.90 0.87
N ASP A 79 -7.83 10.13 1.00
CA ASP A 79 -7.16 11.39 0.73
C ASP A 79 -6.15 11.18 -0.41
N ASN A 80 -6.59 11.45 -1.64
CA ASN A 80 -5.73 11.35 -2.81
C ASN A 80 -4.77 12.54 -2.84
N ARG A 81 -3.48 12.25 -2.74
CA ARG A 81 -2.38 13.24 -2.78
C ARG A 81 -1.37 12.85 -3.85
N PRO A 82 -1.70 13.05 -5.13
CA PRO A 82 -0.75 12.79 -6.18
C PRO A 82 0.43 13.74 -6.05
N SER A 83 1.62 13.19 -6.12
CA SER A 83 2.88 13.92 -6.08
C SER A 83 3.89 13.20 -6.94
N ASP A 84 5.07 13.79 -7.15
CA ASP A 84 6.12 13.19 -7.96
C ASP A 84 6.49 11.78 -7.46
N GLY A 85 6.09 10.76 -8.21
CA GLY A 85 6.22 9.34 -7.85
C GLY A 85 5.61 8.96 -6.49
N GLY A 86 4.73 9.78 -5.90
CA GLY A 86 4.16 9.56 -4.56
C GLY A 86 5.08 9.95 -3.39
N ASN A 87 6.26 10.49 -3.67
CA ASN A 87 7.31 10.71 -2.66
C ASN A 87 6.89 11.69 -1.55
N VAL A 88 6.26 12.81 -1.92
CA VAL A 88 5.83 13.84 -0.94
C VAL A 88 4.75 13.28 -0.01
N SER A 89 3.80 12.51 -0.56
CA SER A 89 2.68 11.93 0.20
C SER A 89 3.16 10.87 1.18
N LEU A 90 4.10 10.02 0.76
CA LEU A 90 4.67 9.00 1.64
C LEU A 90 5.55 9.65 2.71
N ALA A 91 6.35 10.68 2.38
CA ALA A 91 7.11 11.44 3.37
C ALA A 91 6.20 12.15 4.40
N PHE A 92 5.02 12.61 3.98
CA PHE A 92 4.01 13.17 4.88
C PHE A 92 3.52 12.13 5.89
N VAL A 93 3.17 10.91 5.44
CA VAL A 93 2.71 9.84 6.35
C VAL A 93 3.84 9.33 7.24
N ALA A 94 5.08 9.22 6.74
CA ALA A 94 6.23 8.81 7.54
C ALA A 94 6.47 9.72 8.76
N LYS A 95 6.09 11.00 8.64
CA LYS A 95 6.24 12.04 9.69
C LYS A 95 4.97 12.26 10.52
N ALA A 96 3.89 11.54 10.24
CA ALA A 96 2.64 11.67 10.99
C ALA A 96 2.76 11.05 12.39
N ASP A 97 1.88 11.47 13.30
CA ASP A 97 1.80 10.86 14.63
C ASP A 97 1.42 9.38 14.52
N PRO A 98 2.06 8.49 15.30
CA PRO A 98 1.78 7.06 15.28
C PRO A 98 0.51 6.70 16.09
N ASP A 99 -0.56 7.47 15.90
CA ASP A 99 -1.84 7.35 16.58
C ASP A 99 -2.92 6.59 15.78
N GLY A 100 -2.57 6.17 14.55
CA GLY A 100 -3.44 5.42 13.66
C GLY A 100 -4.48 6.22 12.88
N TYR A 101 -4.56 7.54 13.06
CA TYR A 101 -5.52 8.39 12.33
C TYR A 101 -5.02 8.90 10.98
N THR A 102 -3.73 8.73 10.70
CA THR A 102 -3.16 8.99 9.37
C THR A 102 -2.35 7.78 8.95
N ILE A 103 -2.83 7.07 7.93
CA ILE A 103 -2.18 5.90 7.35
C ILE A 103 -2.03 6.09 5.84
N ALA A 104 -1.13 5.34 5.22
CA ALA A 104 -1.01 5.29 3.77
C ALA A 104 -1.55 3.98 3.21
N VAL A 105 -2.05 4.01 1.97
CA VAL A 105 -2.12 2.82 1.13
C VAL A 105 -1.18 3.02 -0.04
N SER A 106 -0.17 2.18 -0.12
CA SER A 106 0.89 2.27 -1.11
C SER A 106 0.97 1.02 -1.98
N THR A 107 1.75 1.12 -3.03
CA THR A 107 2.09 0.08 -3.99
C THR A 107 3.60 -0.16 -3.93
N PRO A 108 4.23 -0.93 -4.83
CA PRO A 108 5.68 -1.11 -4.85
C PRO A 108 6.54 0.15 -4.71
N ILE A 109 6.01 1.35 -4.99
CA ILE A 109 6.74 2.63 -4.84
C ILE A 109 7.37 2.79 -3.47
N ILE A 110 6.77 2.26 -2.40
CA ILE A 110 7.33 2.35 -1.04
C ILE A 110 8.66 1.58 -0.90
N ALA A 111 8.82 0.51 -1.65
CA ALA A 111 10.03 -0.31 -1.67
C ALA A 111 11.07 0.19 -2.68
N VAL A 112 10.62 0.76 -3.81
CA VAL A 112 11.50 1.05 -4.95
C VAL A 112 11.94 2.51 -5.04
N ASN A 113 11.12 3.46 -4.62
CA ASN A 113 11.51 4.88 -4.70
C ASN A 113 12.78 5.22 -3.92
N PRO A 114 13.06 4.63 -2.73
CA PRO A 114 14.34 4.82 -2.05
C PRO A 114 15.56 4.32 -2.84
N ILE A 115 15.35 3.46 -3.85
CA ILE A 115 16.39 2.98 -4.77
C ILE A 115 16.49 3.92 -5.98
N LEU A 116 15.35 4.30 -6.56
CA LEU A 116 15.28 5.09 -7.79
C LEU A 116 15.64 6.56 -7.57
N TYR A 117 15.24 7.14 -6.43
CA TYR A 117 15.37 8.57 -6.13
C TYR A 117 16.27 8.78 -4.91
N PRO A 118 17.55 9.10 -5.08
CA PRO A 118 18.51 9.26 -3.96
C PRO A 118 18.09 10.30 -2.91
N ARG A 119 17.28 11.29 -3.30
CA ARG A 119 16.82 12.40 -2.44
C ARG A 119 15.45 12.18 -1.80
N VAL A 120 14.86 10.98 -1.91
CA VAL A 120 13.57 10.70 -1.26
C VAL A 120 13.69 10.84 0.26
N GLN A 121 12.67 11.45 0.90
CA GLN A 121 12.70 11.82 2.31
C GLN A 121 12.10 10.75 3.23
N TYR A 122 12.10 9.49 2.81
CA TYR A 122 11.66 8.36 3.61
C TYR A 122 12.38 7.07 3.20
N ARG A 123 12.30 6.07 4.05
CA ARG A 123 12.73 4.70 3.79
C ARG A 123 11.60 3.74 4.17
N SER A 124 11.62 2.52 3.68
CA SER A 124 10.61 1.50 4.04
C SER A 124 10.52 1.27 5.56
N GLY A 125 11.64 1.45 6.29
CA GLY A 125 11.70 1.33 7.76
C GLY A 125 11.01 2.46 8.52
N ASP A 126 10.64 3.56 7.86
CA ASP A 126 9.89 4.67 8.48
C ASP A 126 8.38 4.37 8.56
N PHE A 127 7.98 3.13 8.21
CA PHE A 127 6.60 2.68 8.23
C PHE A 127 6.42 1.39 9.01
N SER A 128 5.27 1.28 9.67
CA SER A 128 4.75 0.04 10.24
C SER A 128 3.77 -0.57 9.25
N ALA A 129 4.04 -1.76 8.74
CA ALA A 129 3.10 -2.46 7.87
C ALA A 129 1.85 -2.89 8.67
N ILE A 130 0.67 -2.67 8.08
CA ILE A 130 -0.61 -3.04 8.69
C ILE A 130 -1.16 -4.29 8.01
N SER A 131 -1.26 -4.30 6.67
CA SER A 131 -1.74 -5.45 5.90
C SER A 131 -1.30 -5.35 4.45
N LEU A 132 -0.92 -6.46 3.86
CA LEU A 132 -0.90 -6.64 2.41
C LEU A 132 -2.34 -6.96 1.98
N LEU A 133 -2.95 -6.05 1.23
CA LEU A 133 -4.39 -6.08 0.93
C LEU A 133 -4.71 -6.99 -0.25
N GLY A 134 -3.86 -6.97 -1.28
CA GLY A 134 -4.07 -7.76 -2.48
C GLY A 134 -3.01 -7.51 -3.53
N ARG A 135 -3.12 -8.24 -4.65
CA ARG A 135 -2.24 -8.12 -5.82
C ARG A 135 -3.05 -8.02 -7.10
N ALA A 136 -2.48 -7.32 -8.07
CA ALA A 136 -3.02 -7.18 -9.41
C ALA A 136 -1.91 -7.49 -10.42
N PRO A 137 -1.94 -8.62 -11.11
CA PRO A 137 -1.07 -8.87 -12.24
C PRO A 137 -1.45 -7.97 -13.42
N ALA A 138 -0.53 -7.85 -14.36
CA ALA A 138 -0.71 -7.03 -15.54
C ALA A 138 -0.54 -7.86 -16.81
N LEU A 139 -0.93 -7.28 -17.94
CA LEU A 139 -0.65 -7.81 -19.28
C LEU A 139 0.51 -7.02 -19.88
N ILE A 140 1.43 -7.70 -20.54
CA ILE A 140 2.32 -7.08 -21.51
C ILE A 140 1.53 -6.93 -22.80
N VAL A 141 1.26 -5.68 -23.14
CA VAL A 141 0.52 -5.30 -24.36
C VAL A 141 1.39 -4.47 -25.28
N MET A 142 1.09 -4.52 -26.57
CA MET A 142 1.86 -3.82 -27.59
C MET A 142 0.96 -3.30 -28.73
N ASN A 143 1.48 -2.31 -29.45
CA ASN A 143 0.86 -1.85 -30.69
C ASN A 143 0.84 -3.00 -31.70
N PRO A 144 -0.29 -3.27 -32.37
CA PRO A 144 -0.40 -4.34 -33.39
C PRO A 144 0.56 -4.20 -34.58
N GLN A 145 1.09 -3.01 -34.85
CA GLN A 145 2.06 -2.76 -35.91
C GLN A 145 3.49 -3.26 -35.57
N VAL A 146 3.79 -3.48 -34.30
CA VAL A 146 5.06 -4.10 -33.90
C VAL A 146 5.11 -5.52 -34.46
N PRO A 147 6.16 -5.89 -35.25
CA PRO A 147 6.23 -7.18 -35.92
C PRO A 147 6.68 -8.31 -34.98
N ALA A 148 5.92 -8.48 -33.88
CA ALA A 148 6.05 -9.57 -32.94
C ALA A 148 4.65 -9.99 -32.44
N ARG A 149 4.40 -11.30 -32.34
CA ARG A 149 3.10 -11.86 -31.96
C ARG A 149 3.11 -12.58 -30.61
N ASN A 150 4.30 -12.83 -30.09
CA ASN A 150 4.54 -13.51 -28.82
C ASN A 150 5.83 -13.03 -28.17
N VAL A 151 6.10 -13.46 -26.95
CA VAL A 151 7.27 -13.06 -26.16
C VAL A 151 8.59 -13.40 -26.87
N ALA A 152 8.70 -14.59 -27.46
CA ALA A 152 9.93 -15.02 -28.14
C ALA A 152 10.24 -14.16 -29.37
N GLU A 153 9.23 -13.79 -30.15
CA GLU A 153 9.39 -12.88 -31.29
C GLU A 153 9.76 -11.46 -30.84
N LEU A 154 9.14 -10.97 -29.76
CA LEU A 154 9.47 -9.66 -29.20
C LEU A 154 10.91 -9.61 -28.71
N ILE A 155 11.38 -10.64 -28.00
CA ILE A 155 12.77 -10.74 -27.53
C ILE A 155 13.75 -10.75 -28.70
N ARG A 156 13.49 -11.56 -29.76
CA ARG A 156 14.31 -11.57 -30.96
C ARG A 156 14.38 -10.22 -31.66
N LEU A 157 13.22 -9.55 -31.80
CA LEU A 157 13.13 -8.22 -32.39
C LEU A 157 13.95 -7.20 -31.60
N ALA A 158 13.78 -7.15 -30.27
CA ALA A 158 14.50 -6.24 -29.39
C ALA A 158 16.02 -6.48 -29.43
N LYS A 159 16.45 -7.76 -29.44
CA LYS A 159 17.88 -8.11 -29.57
C LYS A 159 18.47 -7.78 -30.94
N SER A 160 17.68 -7.84 -32.01
CA SER A 160 18.14 -7.47 -33.36
C SER A 160 18.28 -5.95 -33.58
N ARG A 161 17.59 -5.14 -32.76
CA ARG A 161 17.56 -3.67 -32.82
C ARG A 161 17.62 -3.07 -31.44
N PRO A 162 18.73 -3.14 -30.70
CA PRO A 162 18.85 -2.63 -29.36
C PRO A 162 18.45 -1.14 -29.30
N GLY A 163 17.67 -0.75 -28.27
CA GLY A 163 17.22 0.62 -28.05
C GLY A 163 16.18 1.17 -29.05
N SER A 164 15.78 0.39 -30.07
CA SER A 164 14.80 0.86 -31.08
C SER A 164 13.37 0.80 -30.58
N LEU A 165 13.03 -0.19 -29.73
CA LEU A 165 11.71 -0.31 -29.13
C LEU A 165 11.60 0.55 -27.87
N SER A 166 10.36 0.98 -27.58
CA SER A 166 10.03 1.80 -26.41
C SER A 166 8.87 1.21 -25.60
N TYR A 167 8.88 1.45 -24.29
CA TYR A 167 7.74 1.18 -23.44
C TYR A 167 7.35 2.40 -22.62
N GLY A 168 6.04 2.58 -22.40
CA GLY A 168 5.49 3.65 -21.57
C GLY A 168 5.09 3.14 -20.19
N ALA A 169 5.47 3.87 -19.12
CA ALA A 169 4.97 3.63 -17.77
C ALA A 169 5.22 4.83 -16.87
N PRO A 170 4.40 5.06 -15.84
CA PRO A 170 4.78 5.94 -14.73
C PRO A 170 5.96 5.33 -13.98
N THR A 171 7.04 6.08 -13.83
CA THR A 171 8.28 5.61 -13.18
C THR A 171 8.02 5.11 -11.76
N GLY A 172 8.62 3.99 -11.37
CA GLY A 172 8.44 3.35 -10.06
C GLY A 172 7.12 2.60 -9.88
N SER A 173 6.17 2.73 -10.80
CA SER A 173 4.89 2.00 -10.74
C SER A 173 5.04 0.50 -10.97
N GLY A 174 4.01 -0.29 -10.61
CA GLY A 174 3.98 -1.73 -10.93
C GLY A 174 4.18 -2.03 -12.42
N PRO A 175 3.51 -1.32 -13.35
CA PRO A 175 3.78 -1.40 -14.79
C PRO A 175 5.25 -1.17 -15.17
N TYR A 176 5.88 -0.15 -14.63
CA TYR A 176 7.31 0.13 -14.83
C TYR A 176 8.17 -1.05 -14.36
N LEU A 177 7.91 -1.54 -13.14
CA LEU A 177 8.66 -2.65 -12.55
C LEU A 177 8.54 -3.96 -13.36
N ALA A 178 7.34 -4.22 -13.88
CA ALA A 178 7.13 -5.39 -14.74
C ALA A 178 7.99 -5.30 -16.04
N MET A 179 8.04 -4.11 -16.63
CA MET A 179 8.88 -3.89 -17.82
C MET A 179 10.36 -3.92 -17.51
N GLU A 180 10.82 -3.34 -16.39
CA GLU A 180 12.24 -3.42 -15.99
C GLU A 180 12.67 -4.85 -15.69
N MET A 181 11.84 -5.64 -15.00
CA MET A 181 12.12 -7.06 -14.78
C MET A 181 12.13 -7.83 -16.10
N PHE A 182 11.18 -7.55 -17.00
CA PHE A 182 11.14 -8.17 -18.34
C PHE A 182 12.43 -7.86 -19.12
N ARG A 183 12.86 -6.60 -19.14
CA ARG A 183 14.12 -6.18 -19.78
C ARG A 183 15.32 -6.92 -19.20
N ALA A 184 15.42 -6.99 -17.87
CA ALA A 184 16.54 -7.62 -17.19
C ALA A 184 16.59 -9.13 -17.45
N MET A 185 15.47 -9.85 -17.32
CA MET A 185 15.42 -11.30 -17.51
C MET A 185 15.56 -11.74 -18.98
N ALA A 186 15.03 -10.93 -19.90
CA ALA A 186 15.15 -11.20 -21.34
C ALA A 186 16.48 -10.71 -21.95
N GLU A 187 17.26 -9.93 -21.18
CA GLU A 187 18.52 -9.29 -21.65
C GLU A 187 18.30 -8.47 -22.91
N ILE A 188 17.29 -7.57 -22.88
CA ILE A 188 16.91 -6.72 -24.02
C ILE A 188 17.07 -5.24 -23.67
N ASP A 189 17.45 -4.46 -24.68
CA ASP A 189 17.49 -3.01 -24.57
C ASP A 189 16.23 -2.39 -25.19
N VAL A 190 15.35 -1.89 -24.34
CA VAL A 190 14.09 -1.21 -24.67
C VAL A 190 14.02 0.09 -23.88
N ARG A 191 13.72 1.22 -24.54
CA ARG A 191 13.73 2.54 -23.92
C ARG A 191 12.49 2.78 -23.07
N HIS A 192 12.67 3.22 -21.84
CA HIS A 192 11.57 3.73 -21.00
C HIS A 192 11.18 5.14 -21.42
N ILE A 193 9.89 5.37 -21.64
CA ILE A 193 9.28 6.69 -21.81
C ILE A 193 8.43 6.97 -20.58
N PRO A 194 8.78 7.97 -19.75
CA PRO A 194 8.05 8.27 -18.53
C PRO A 194 6.69 8.92 -18.82
N TYR A 195 5.65 8.46 -18.14
CA TYR A 195 4.29 8.96 -18.22
C TYR A 195 3.75 9.35 -16.83
N LYS A 196 2.77 10.25 -16.80
CA LYS A 196 2.06 10.61 -15.56
C LYS A 196 0.88 9.67 -15.26
N SER A 197 0.33 9.01 -16.26
CA SER A 197 -0.80 8.10 -16.11
C SER A 197 -0.78 6.95 -17.12
N THR A 198 -1.37 5.82 -16.74
CA THR A 198 -1.53 4.65 -17.64
C THR A 198 -2.54 4.90 -18.76
N THR A 199 -3.48 5.83 -18.59
CA THR A 199 -4.45 6.19 -19.64
C THR A 199 -3.75 6.81 -20.84
N THR A 200 -2.84 7.77 -20.62
CA THR A 200 -2.02 8.37 -21.70
C THR A 200 -1.13 7.34 -22.39
N VAL A 201 -0.57 6.40 -21.64
CA VAL A 201 0.19 5.26 -22.19
C VAL A 201 -0.63 4.47 -23.21
N ALA A 202 -1.90 4.15 -22.88
CA ALA A 202 -2.77 3.39 -23.82
C ALA A 202 -3.05 4.17 -25.10
N ILE A 203 -3.30 5.47 -25.01
CA ILE A 203 -3.58 6.34 -26.16
C ILE A 203 -2.35 6.38 -27.08
N ASP A 204 -1.18 6.67 -26.55
CA ASP A 204 0.05 6.81 -27.32
C ASP A 204 0.50 5.46 -27.91
N MET A 205 0.26 4.36 -27.19
CA MET A 205 0.52 3.02 -27.73
C MET A 205 -0.40 2.68 -28.91
N MET A 206 -1.70 3.01 -28.81
CA MET A 206 -2.63 2.84 -29.96
C MET A 206 -2.22 3.71 -31.15
N GLY A 207 -1.69 4.90 -30.91
CA GLY A 207 -1.17 5.80 -31.94
C GLY A 207 0.20 5.42 -32.51
N GLY A 208 0.86 4.40 -31.96
CA GLY A 208 2.21 3.99 -32.40
C GLY A 208 3.33 4.91 -31.94
N VAL A 209 3.08 5.82 -30.96
CA VAL A 209 4.10 6.69 -30.36
C VAL A 209 5.06 5.88 -29.47
N ILE A 210 4.52 4.86 -28.79
CA ILE A 210 5.28 3.86 -28.06
C ILE A 210 4.90 2.46 -28.52
N ASP A 211 5.81 1.50 -28.36
CA ASP A 211 5.65 0.16 -28.91
C ASP A 211 4.88 -0.77 -27.97
N MET A 212 5.10 -0.67 -26.66
CA MET A 212 4.53 -1.59 -25.67
C MET A 212 4.35 -0.96 -24.28
N ALA A 213 3.64 -1.67 -23.41
CA ALA A 213 3.52 -1.35 -22.00
C ALA A 213 3.10 -2.58 -21.19
N SER A 214 3.28 -2.50 -19.88
CA SER A 214 2.59 -3.36 -18.93
C SER A 214 1.35 -2.62 -18.41
N MET A 215 0.17 -3.26 -18.43
CA MET A 215 -1.09 -2.62 -18.02
C MET A 215 -2.02 -3.63 -17.34
N THR A 216 -2.83 -3.18 -16.38
CA THR A 216 -3.80 -4.08 -15.73
C THR A 216 -4.84 -4.60 -16.73
N ALA A 217 -5.26 -5.86 -16.60
CA ALA A 217 -6.19 -6.48 -17.53
C ALA A 217 -7.49 -5.68 -17.74
N PRO A 218 -8.20 -5.21 -16.68
CA PRO A 218 -9.41 -4.41 -16.85
C PRO A 218 -9.20 -3.12 -17.66
N SER A 219 -8.02 -2.49 -17.57
CA SER A 219 -7.75 -1.24 -18.28
C SER A 219 -7.54 -1.42 -19.79
N VAL A 220 -7.19 -2.63 -20.25
CA VAL A 220 -6.84 -2.87 -21.66
C VAL A 220 -7.63 -3.97 -22.34
N ILE A 221 -8.36 -4.81 -21.62
CA ILE A 221 -9.05 -5.97 -22.21
C ILE A 221 -10.03 -5.57 -23.34
N GLY A 222 -10.73 -4.45 -23.20
CA GLY A 222 -11.58 -3.91 -24.24
C GLY A 222 -10.80 -3.54 -25.51
N LEU A 223 -9.62 -2.96 -25.35
CA LEU A 223 -8.75 -2.59 -26.48
C LEU A 223 -8.13 -3.83 -27.15
N VAL A 224 -7.80 -4.85 -26.36
CA VAL A 224 -7.28 -6.14 -26.87
C VAL A 224 -8.38 -6.86 -27.65
N ARG A 225 -9.59 -6.97 -27.12
CA ARG A 225 -10.74 -7.58 -27.82
C ARG A 225 -11.13 -6.83 -29.11
N ALA A 226 -10.94 -5.52 -29.14
CA ALA A 226 -11.15 -4.69 -30.32
C ALA A 226 -9.94 -4.70 -31.30
N ASN A 227 -8.92 -5.52 -31.06
CA ASN A 227 -7.68 -5.60 -31.85
C ASN A 227 -6.92 -4.26 -31.96
N LYS A 228 -7.19 -3.30 -31.08
CA LYS A 228 -6.47 -2.03 -31.02
C LYS A 228 -5.12 -2.16 -30.31
N LEU A 229 -4.98 -3.16 -29.43
CA LEU A 229 -3.75 -3.57 -28.77
C LEU A 229 -3.63 -5.09 -28.82
N ARG A 230 -2.40 -5.60 -28.73
CA ARG A 230 -2.12 -7.04 -28.67
C ARG A 230 -1.56 -7.38 -27.29
N ALA A 231 -2.22 -8.26 -26.55
CA ALA A 231 -1.67 -8.88 -25.34
C ALA A 231 -0.79 -10.07 -25.75
N ILE A 232 0.42 -10.16 -25.19
CA ILE A 232 1.39 -11.23 -25.50
C ILE A 232 1.79 -12.07 -24.30
N ALA A 233 1.65 -11.53 -23.09
CA ALA A 233 1.92 -12.26 -21.87
C ALA A 233 1.23 -11.62 -20.66
N GLN A 234 1.18 -12.39 -19.55
CA GLN A 234 0.75 -11.95 -18.22
C GLN A 234 1.95 -11.91 -17.28
N THR A 235 1.96 -10.98 -16.33
CA THR A 235 3.09 -10.74 -15.43
C THR A 235 3.00 -11.50 -14.11
N GLY A 236 1.85 -12.10 -13.81
CA GLY A 236 1.62 -12.90 -12.61
C GLY A 236 2.13 -14.33 -12.76
N GLU A 237 2.07 -15.07 -11.67
CA GLU A 237 2.46 -16.48 -11.59
C GLU A 237 1.45 -17.40 -12.29
N THR A 238 0.16 -17.03 -12.22
CA THR A 238 -0.95 -17.79 -12.83
C THR A 238 -1.68 -16.93 -13.84
N ARG A 239 -2.39 -17.59 -14.78
CA ARG A 239 -3.18 -16.90 -15.79
C ARG A 239 -4.47 -16.32 -15.18
N LEU A 240 -4.75 -15.08 -15.53
CA LEU A 240 -6.04 -14.43 -15.24
C LEU A 240 -7.17 -15.10 -16.02
N ALA A 241 -8.27 -15.45 -15.36
CA ALA A 241 -9.43 -16.07 -16.01
C ALA A 241 -10.01 -15.23 -17.16
N ILE A 242 -9.94 -13.89 -17.06
CA ILE A 242 -10.46 -12.98 -18.06
C ILE A 242 -9.67 -12.99 -19.40
N VAL A 243 -8.43 -13.52 -19.38
CA VAL A 243 -7.50 -13.63 -20.53
C VAL A 243 -6.72 -14.95 -20.46
N ALA A 244 -7.40 -16.04 -20.19
CA ALA A 244 -6.80 -17.36 -19.97
C ALA A 244 -6.02 -17.92 -21.18
N ASP A 245 -6.26 -17.40 -22.38
CA ASP A 245 -5.55 -17.72 -23.62
C ASP A 245 -4.18 -17.06 -23.73
N VAL A 246 -3.91 -16.00 -22.96
CA VAL A 246 -2.62 -15.30 -22.93
C VAL A 246 -1.71 -16.00 -21.92
N PRO A 247 -0.49 -16.46 -22.30
CA PRO A 247 0.41 -17.14 -21.38
C PRO A 247 1.00 -16.20 -20.34
N THR A 248 1.50 -16.73 -19.22
CA THR A 248 2.36 -15.96 -18.33
C THR A 248 3.76 -15.79 -18.93
N LEU A 249 4.53 -14.81 -18.45
CA LEU A 249 5.93 -14.66 -18.87
C LEU A 249 6.79 -15.87 -18.45
N ASP A 250 6.48 -16.51 -17.33
CA ASP A 250 7.11 -17.76 -16.91
C ASP A 250 6.86 -18.90 -17.92
N GLU A 251 5.59 -19.08 -18.32
CA GLU A 251 5.22 -20.06 -19.35
C GLU A 251 5.84 -19.74 -20.71
N ALA A 252 6.02 -18.45 -21.02
CA ALA A 252 6.66 -17.99 -22.25
C ALA A 252 8.18 -18.07 -22.25
N GLY A 253 8.79 -18.67 -21.22
CA GLY A 253 10.23 -18.99 -21.17
C GLY A 253 11.04 -18.14 -20.20
N LEU A 254 10.48 -17.12 -19.57
CA LEU A 254 11.17 -16.32 -18.54
C LEU A 254 10.92 -16.93 -17.15
N LYS A 255 11.58 -18.04 -16.87
CA LYS A 255 11.37 -18.84 -15.67
C LYS A 255 11.54 -18.04 -14.37
N GLY A 256 10.57 -18.15 -13.46
CA GLY A 256 10.52 -17.43 -12.19
C GLY A 256 10.04 -15.99 -12.33
N PHE A 257 9.55 -15.58 -13.52
CA PHE A 257 8.96 -14.26 -13.66
C PHE A 257 7.63 -14.18 -12.87
N ASN A 258 7.60 -13.30 -11.91
CA ASN A 258 6.38 -12.95 -11.14
C ASN A 258 6.50 -11.50 -10.68
N VAL A 259 5.82 -10.58 -11.36
CA VAL A 259 5.74 -9.17 -11.00
C VAL A 259 4.30 -8.72 -11.03
N THR A 260 3.79 -8.39 -9.85
CA THR A 260 2.43 -7.88 -9.68
C THR A 260 2.46 -6.50 -9.01
N THR A 261 1.50 -5.66 -9.32
CA THR A 261 1.19 -4.52 -8.45
C THR A 261 0.54 -5.05 -7.19
N TRP A 262 1.11 -4.74 -6.04
CA TRP A 262 0.51 -5.08 -4.75
C TRP A 262 0.06 -3.80 -4.02
N TYR A 263 -0.89 -3.96 -3.11
CA TYR A 263 -1.47 -2.88 -2.31
C TYR A 263 -1.23 -3.17 -0.84
N MET A 264 -0.67 -2.22 -0.11
CA MET A 264 -0.33 -2.38 1.30
C MET A 264 -0.78 -1.18 2.11
N ALA A 265 -1.48 -1.44 3.21
CA ALA A 265 -1.78 -0.46 4.24
C ALA A 265 -0.57 -0.31 5.18
N LEU A 266 -0.19 0.93 5.47
CA LEU A 266 1.01 1.31 6.21
C LEU A 266 0.68 2.44 7.19
N GLY A 267 1.11 2.33 8.42
CA GLY A 267 1.15 3.45 9.37
C GLY A 267 2.55 4.06 9.46
N PRO A 268 2.73 5.21 10.11
CA PRO A 268 4.05 5.72 10.46
C PRO A 268 4.80 4.75 11.36
N ALA A 269 6.13 4.86 11.41
CA ALA A 269 6.95 4.04 12.29
C ALA A 269 6.48 4.14 13.76
N LYS A 270 6.68 3.06 14.53
CA LYS A 270 6.28 2.98 15.94
C LYS A 270 4.76 3.03 16.18
N LEU A 271 3.94 2.75 15.17
CA LEU A 271 2.50 2.57 15.36
C LEU A 271 2.27 1.50 16.45
N PRO A 272 1.50 1.78 17.53
CA PRO A 272 1.24 0.81 18.59
C PRO A 272 0.61 -0.47 18.04
N ALA A 273 1.07 -1.63 18.50
CA ALA A 273 0.62 -2.93 18.00
C ALA A 273 -0.90 -3.12 18.14
N ALA A 274 -1.52 -2.61 19.21
CA ALA A 274 -2.97 -2.65 19.39
C ALA A 274 -3.72 -1.91 18.27
N ILE A 275 -3.22 -0.74 17.87
CA ILE A 275 -3.79 0.06 16.76
C ILE A 275 -3.58 -0.65 15.42
N ALA A 276 -2.36 -1.15 15.18
CA ALA A 276 -2.04 -1.90 13.95
C ALA A 276 -2.94 -3.13 13.81
N ASN A 277 -3.15 -3.89 14.87
CA ASN A 277 -4.00 -5.09 14.89
C ASN A 277 -5.49 -4.72 14.70
N HIS A 278 -5.96 -3.64 15.30
CA HIS A 278 -7.33 -3.16 15.08
C HIS A 278 -7.54 -2.81 13.59
N LEU A 279 -6.68 -1.99 13.02
CA LEU A 279 -6.73 -1.61 11.60
C LEU A 279 -6.63 -2.83 10.67
N ASN A 280 -5.72 -3.75 10.97
CA ASN A 280 -5.59 -5.01 10.23
C ASN A 280 -6.92 -5.79 10.24
N GLY A 281 -7.55 -5.95 11.41
CA GLY A 281 -8.85 -6.63 11.54
C GLY A 281 -9.95 -5.99 10.68
N GLU A 282 -10.01 -4.66 10.64
CA GLU A 282 -10.99 -3.93 9.82
C GLU A 282 -10.74 -4.14 8.31
N PHE A 283 -9.47 -4.09 7.85
CA PHE A 283 -9.12 -4.42 6.47
C PHE A 283 -9.50 -5.87 6.11
N VAL A 284 -9.11 -6.83 6.94
CA VAL A 284 -9.40 -8.25 6.70
C VAL A 284 -10.90 -8.52 6.65
N LYS A 285 -11.66 -7.92 7.58
CA LYS A 285 -13.13 -8.02 7.62
C LYS A 285 -13.74 -7.51 6.31
N ALA A 286 -13.36 -6.31 5.87
CA ALA A 286 -13.89 -5.71 4.65
C ALA A 286 -13.50 -6.50 3.39
N LEU A 287 -12.25 -6.97 3.28
CA LEU A 287 -11.77 -7.79 2.18
C LEU A 287 -12.51 -9.13 2.05
N ASN A 288 -13.12 -9.62 3.14
CA ASN A 288 -13.91 -10.86 3.14
C ASN A 288 -15.39 -10.63 2.81
N LEU A 289 -15.87 -9.40 2.66
CA LEU A 289 -17.23 -9.12 2.23
C LEU A 289 -17.42 -9.60 0.77
N PRO A 290 -18.50 -10.36 0.47
CA PRO A 290 -18.71 -10.91 -0.87
C PRO A 290 -18.74 -9.85 -1.97
N ASP A 291 -19.40 -8.69 -1.74
CA ASP A 291 -19.44 -7.58 -2.69
C ASP A 291 -18.07 -6.94 -2.92
N VAL A 292 -17.30 -6.73 -1.85
CA VAL A 292 -15.92 -6.20 -1.94
C VAL A 292 -15.03 -7.14 -2.74
N ARG A 293 -15.09 -8.45 -2.50
CA ARG A 293 -14.33 -9.45 -3.26
C ARG A 293 -14.70 -9.43 -4.74
N LYS A 294 -16.00 -9.50 -5.05
CA LYS A 294 -16.50 -9.48 -6.42
C LYS A 294 -16.03 -8.24 -7.17
N ARG A 295 -16.26 -7.06 -6.61
CA ARG A 295 -15.89 -5.79 -7.24
C ARG A 295 -14.38 -5.60 -7.34
N SER A 296 -13.59 -6.12 -6.39
CA SER A 296 -12.13 -6.09 -6.45
C SER A 296 -11.61 -6.93 -7.63
N LEU A 297 -12.15 -8.13 -7.84
CA LEU A 297 -11.82 -8.97 -9.00
C LEU A 297 -12.18 -8.28 -10.32
N GLU A 298 -13.37 -7.66 -10.40
CA GLU A 298 -13.81 -6.88 -11.57
C GLU A 298 -12.86 -5.70 -11.87
N ASN A 299 -12.22 -5.14 -10.83
CA ASN A 299 -11.23 -4.08 -10.94
C ASN A 299 -9.78 -4.60 -11.08
N GLY A 300 -9.60 -5.90 -11.32
CA GLY A 300 -8.31 -6.50 -11.64
C GLY A 300 -7.39 -6.75 -10.44
N VAL A 301 -7.91 -6.71 -9.22
CA VAL A 301 -7.23 -7.24 -8.04
C VAL A 301 -7.54 -8.74 -7.97
N ASP A 302 -6.68 -9.54 -8.58
CA ASP A 302 -6.90 -10.97 -8.78
C ASP A 302 -6.69 -11.79 -7.50
N GLU A 303 -5.75 -11.37 -6.67
CA GLU A 303 -5.44 -12.00 -5.40
C GLU A 303 -5.79 -11.07 -4.24
N ILE A 304 -6.86 -11.40 -3.50
CA ILE A 304 -7.28 -10.70 -2.28
C ILE A 304 -6.67 -11.42 -1.08
N ILE A 305 -5.79 -10.73 -0.34
CA ILE A 305 -4.90 -11.35 0.66
C ILE A 305 -5.37 -11.06 2.09
N GLY A 306 -5.32 -9.82 2.54
CA GLY A 306 -5.60 -9.48 3.93
C GLY A 306 -4.60 -10.12 4.90
N SER A 307 -3.30 -9.92 4.69
CA SER A 307 -2.25 -10.56 5.51
C SER A 307 -2.18 -10.02 6.92
N SER A 308 -1.52 -10.75 7.82
CA SER A 308 -1.09 -10.21 9.11
C SER A 308 -0.09 -9.05 8.93
N ALA A 309 0.04 -8.18 9.94
CA ALA A 309 1.03 -7.11 9.96
C ALA A 309 2.47 -7.66 9.90
N GLN A 310 2.71 -8.80 10.50
CA GLN A 310 4.00 -9.50 10.47
C GLN A 310 4.36 -9.94 9.05
N ASP A 311 3.45 -10.63 8.37
CA ASP A 311 3.67 -11.12 7.00
C ASP A 311 3.83 -9.96 6.03
N ALA A 312 3.02 -8.89 6.17
CA ALA A 312 3.18 -7.66 5.41
C ALA A 312 4.57 -7.03 5.59
N SER A 313 5.08 -7.01 6.82
CA SER A 313 6.42 -6.48 7.12
C SER A 313 7.54 -7.33 6.51
N VAL A 314 7.41 -8.66 6.56
CA VAL A 314 8.35 -9.59 5.91
C VAL A 314 8.31 -9.39 4.40
N PHE A 315 7.11 -9.33 3.83
CA PHE A 315 6.93 -9.10 2.39
C PHE A 315 7.59 -7.80 1.93
N LEU A 316 7.34 -6.67 2.62
CA LEU A 316 7.92 -5.38 2.26
C LEU A 316 9.45 -5.37 2.29
N ARG A 317 10.05 -6.03 3.29
CA ARG A 317 11.51 -6.19 3.36
C ARG A 317 12.05 -6.99 2.18
N ASN A 318 11.41 -8.11 1.87
CA ASN A 318 11.80 -8.97 0.76
C ASN A 318 11.70 -8.26 -0.59
N GLU A 319 10.64 -7.49 -0.82
CA GLU A 319 10.48 -6.66 -2.01
C GLU A 319 11.57 -5.59 -2.11
N SER A 320 11.91 -4.90 -1.02
CA SER A 320 13.01 -3.92 -1.02
C SER A 320 14.34 -4.55 -1.41
N VAL A 321 14.66 -5.75 -0.88
CA VAL A 321 15.89 -6.49 -1.23
C VAL A 321 15.85 -6.99 -2.68
N ARG A 322 14.69 -7.49 -3.13
CA ARG A 322 14.50 -7.98 -4.51
C ARG A 322 14.78 -6.87 -5.52
N TRP A 323 14.15 -5.70 -5.35
CA TRP A 323 14.28 -4.61 -6.30
C TRP A 323 15.64 -3.93 -6.27
N ALA A 324 16.34 -3.91 -5.15
CA ALA A 324 17.71 -3.41 -5.07
C ALA A 324 18.69 -4.19 -5.94
N LYS A 325 18.37 -5.43 -6.33
CA LYS A 325 19.21 -6.23 -7.26
C LYS A 325 18.94 -5.91 -8.72
N VAL A 326 17.79 -5.34 -9.06
CA VAL A 326 17.31 -5.12 -10.44
C VAL A 326 17.40 -3.64 -10.84
N LEU A 327 17.03 -2.76 -9.93
CA LEU A 327 16.92 -1.33 -10.21
C LEU A 327 18.23 -0.59 -9.90
N LYS A 328 18.46 0.47 -10.67
CA LYS A 328 19.54 1.43 -10.45
C LYS A 328 18.93 2.81 -10.20
N PRO A 329 19.65 3.70 -9.48
CA PRO A 329 19.22 5.09 -9.34
C PRO A 329 19.01 5.74 -10.73
N ILE A 330 17.97 6.55 -10.82
CA ILE A 330 17.73 7.36 -12.03
C ILE A 330 18.73 8.51 -12.00
N PRO A 331 19.47 8.76 -13.09
CA PRO A 331 20.34 9.94 -13.19
C PRO A 331 19.55 11.22 -12.93
N GLU A 332 20.18 12.16 -12.20
CA GLU A 332 19.59 13.48 -11.92
C GLU A 332 19.55 14.36 -13.16
#